data_38be729a8a5a6de4bf0ca0842e437862
#
_entry.id   38be729a8a5a6de4bf0ca0842e437862
#
_cell.length_a   1.000
_cell.length_b   1.000
_cell.length_c   1.000
_cell.angle_alpha   90.00
_cell.angle_beta   90.00
_cell.angle_gamma   90.00
#
_symmetry.space_group_name_H-M   'P 1'
#
loop_
_entity.id
_entity.type
_entity.pdbx_description
1 polymer ?
#
loop_
_entity_poly.entity_id
_entity_poly.type
_entity_poly.pdbx_seq_one_letter_code
_entity_poly.pdbx_strand_id
1 'polypeptide(L)'
;MEKVPDKSVVLLLNSGLTDTAELMKNNPPLCKRKLSRVAIMGGVVCEEEQIKLNAKGHMTPDDAANNNFDPESAEFVYEWLQSQNIPMSVLTRNAAYACKFDIGFYESLVKSDNTIGRGIRDRQRPATEHLWKAANAPSGSETRGTLPDRCTRKWFVDAYLDGIDPGKIENIWDPTLKIGTFQYDPLNVASMVRPELFVPTKITVDKTEHQVIGLSSPEPGIANADNLRKDIRDNIINALKLVSSSDQQNNTCET
;
A
#
# COMPACT_ATOMS: atom_id res chain seq x y z
N MET A 1 5.88 -11.52 -19.75
CA MET A 1 6.32 -10.24 -20.32
C MET A 1 6.70 -10.30 -21.80
N GLU A 2 7.33 -11.35 -22.34
CA GLU A 2 7.78 -11.37 -23.74
C GLU A 2 6.68 -11.22 -24.79
N LYS A 3 5.47 -11.75 -24.52
CA LYS A 3 4.34 -11.79 -25.46
C LYS A 3 3.53 -10.48 -25.55
N VAL A 4 3.85 -9.47 -24.78
CA VAL A 4 3.14 -8.18 -24.77
C VAL A 4 3.95 -7.11 -25.52
N PRO A 5 3.31 -6.02 -26.03
CA PRO A 5 4.01 -4.92 -26.69
C PRO A 5 5.09 -4.27 -25.81
N ASP A 6 6.04 -3.59 -26.43
CA ASP A 6 7.04 -2.83 -25.71
C ASP A 6 6.38 -1.65 -24.98
N LYS A 7 6.92 -1.28 -23.82
CA LYS A 7 6.40 -0.19 -22.99
C LYS A 7 4.88 -0.30 -22.64
N SER A 8 4.38 -1.53 -22.52
CA SER A 8 2.97 -1.79 -22.20
C SER A 8 2.72 -2.36 -20.80
N VAL A 9 3.78 -2.67 -20.06
CA VAL A 9 3.67 -3.29 -18.74
C VAL A 9 3.79 -2.24 -17.64
N VAL A 10 2.78 -2.16 -16.79
CA VAL A 10 2.85 -1.49 -15.48
C VAL A 10 3.12 -2.57 -14.43
N LEU A 11 4.23 -2.45 -13.70
CA LEU A 11 4.57 -3.36 -12.62
C LEU A 11 4.10 -2.77 -11.29
N LEU A 12 3.30 -3.53 -10.54
CA LEU A 12 2.79 -3.14 -9.22
C LEU A 12 3.58 -3.87 -8.13
N LEU A 13 4.21 -3.12 -7.23
CA LEU A 13 5.03 -3.61 -6.13
C LEU A 13 4.33 -3.33 -4.80
N ASN A 14 3.70 -4.35 -4.23
CA ASN A 14 2.88 -4.28 -3.02
C ASN A 14 3.49 -5.10 -1.86
N SER A 15 4.76 -5.47 -1.96
CA SER A 15 5.49 -6.25 -0.96
C SER A 15 6.96 -5.82 -0.92
N GLY A 16 7.82 -6.55 -0.21
CA GLY A 16 9.27 -6.37 -0.28
C GLY A 16 9.80 -6.47 -1.71
N LEU A 17 10.91 -5.80 -1.99
CA LEU A 17 11.39 -5.60 -3.37
C LEU A 17 12.40 -6.66 -3.84
N THR A 18 12.66 -7.71 -3.06
CA THR A 18 13.62 -8.77 -3.37
C THR A 18 13.37 -9.43 -4.73
N ASP A 19 12.14 -9.93 -4.98
CA ASP A 19 11.79 -10.59 -6.24
C ASP A 19 11.92 -9.64 -7.44
N THR A 20 11.59 -8.36 -7.22
CA THR A 20 11.72 -7.33 -8.25
C THR A 20 13.18 -7.04 -8.56
N ALA A 21 14.03 -6.96 -7.54
CA ALA A 21 15.46 -6.79 -7.72
C ALA A 21 16.07 -7.96 -8.49
N GLU A 22 15.70 -9.19 -8.16
CA GLU A 22 16.12 -10.38 -8.89
C GLU A 22 15.64 -10.38 -10.34
N LEU A 23 14.38 -10.04 -10.59
CA LEU A 23 13.85 -9.90 -11.95
C LEU A 23 14.68 -8.91 -12.78
N MET A 24 14.98 -7.74 -12.22
CA MET A 24 15.72 -6.68 -12.89
C MET A 24 17.18 -7.04 -13.10
N LYS A 25 17.84 -7.72 -12.13
CA LYS A 25 19.23 -8.20 -12.24
C LYS A 25 19.36 -9.30 -13.30
N ASN A 26 18.40 -10.21 -13.36
CA ASN A 26 18.47 -11.37 -14.25
C ASN A 26 17.96 -11.07 -15.67
N ASN A 27 17.10 -10.05 -15.84
CA ASN A 27 16.46 -9.76 -17.13
C ASN A 27 16.45 -8.25 -17.46
N PRO A 28 17.56 -7.52 -17.33
CA PRO A 28 17.57 -6.06 -17.50
C PRO A 28 17.10 -5.60 -18.90
N PRO A 29 17.46 -6.26 -20.04
CA PRO A 29 16.96 -5.83 -21.34
C PRO A 29 15.44 -6.00 -21.49
N LEU A 30 14.88 -7.07 -20.93
CA LEU A 30 13.44 -7.34 -20.95
C LEU A 30 12.68 -6.28 -20.15
N CYS A 31 13.13 -6.01 -18.92
CA CYS A 31 12.53 -5.01 -18.05
C CYS A 31 12.58 -3.62 -18.71
N LYS A 32 13.76 -3.20 -19.21
CA LYS A 32 13.92 -1.92 -19.91
C LYS A 32 12.99 -1.78 -21.11
N ARG A 33 12.81 -2.84 -21.88
CA ARG A 33 11.97 -2.84 -23.08
C ARG A 33 10.49 -2.83 -22.75
N LYS A 34 10.03 -3.63 -21.76
CA LYS A 34 8.61 -3.89 -21.53
C LYS A 34 7.96 -2.97 -20.51
N LEU A 35 8.70 -2.51 -19.50
CA LEU A 35 8.13 -1.64 -18.48
C LEU A 35 7.84 -0.25 -19.02
N SER A 36 6.60 0.19 -18.87
CA SER A 36 6.18 1.57 -19.11
C SER A 36 6.27 2.41 -17.83
N ARG A 37 5.98 1.79 -16.69
CA ARG A 37 5.99 2.41 -15.35
C ARG A 37 6.08 1.33 -14.27
N VAL A 38 6.57 1.70 -13.10
CA VAL A 38 6.52 0.89 -11.89
C VAL A 38 5.78 1.66 -10.80
N ALA A 39 4.75 1.05 -10.20
CA ALA A 39 4.03 1.61 -9.07
C ALA A 39 4.46 0.87 -7.79
N ILE A 40 4.89 1.62 -6.79
CA ILE A 40 5.50 1.10 -5.57
C ILE A 40 4.67 1.52 -4.36
N MET A 41 4.14 0.56 -3.60
CA MET A 41 3.67 0.81 -2.24
C MET A 41 4.89 0.85 -1.31
N GLY A 42 5.31 2.06 -0.92
CA GLY A 42 6.56 2.24 -0.17
C GLY A 42 6.69 3.66 0.35
N GLY A 43 7.80 4.31 0.05
CA GLY A 43 8.06 5.70 0.39
C GLY A 43 9.44 6.15 -0.07
N VAL A 44 9.67 7.43 -0.05
CA VAL A 44 10.94 8.08 -0.39
C VAL A 44 11.45 8.90 0.77
N VAL A 45 12.75 9.02 0.90
CA VAL A 45 13.37 9.88 1.93
C VAL A 45 12.97 11.33 1.68
N CYS A 46 12.41 11.95 2.71
CA CYS A 46 12.04 13.36 2.73
C CYS A 46 12.77 14.10 3.86
N GLU A 47 13.08 15.34 3.63
CA GLU A 47 13.65 16.26 4.60
C GLU A 47 12.84 17.57 4.51
N GLU A 48 12.33 18.07 5.63
CA GLU A 48 11.46 19.26 5.68
C GLU A 48 10.29 19.19 4.66
N GLU A 49 9.64 18.03 4.59
CA GLU A 49 8.52 17.74 3.67
C GLU A 49 8.87 17.80 2.16
N GLN A 50 10.14 17.84 1.82
CA GLN A 50 10.63 17.80 0.45
C GLN A 50 11.34 16.48 0.17
N ILE A 51 11.22 15.99 -1.06
CA ILE A 51 11.93 14.79 -1.49
C ILE A 51 13.43 15.07 -1.48
N LYS A 52 14.17 14.27 -0.71
CA LYS A 52 15.64 14.36 -0.64
C LYS A 52 16.25 13.49 -1.73
N LEU A 53 17.08 14.11 -2.56
CA LEU A 53 17.87 13.38 -3.53
C LEU A 53 19.26 13.04 -2.96
N ASN A 54 19.78 11.88 -3.32
CA ASN A 54 21.14 11.48 -2.97
C ASN A 54 22.20 12.21 -3.80
N ALA A 55 23.48 11.91 -3.59
CA ALA A 55 24.60 12.55 -4.31
C ALA A 55 24.58 12.35 -5.84
N LYS A 56 23.82 11.35 -6.35
CA LYS A 56 23.61 11.11 -7.77
C LYS A 56 22.39 11.85 -8.33
N GLY A 57 21.66 12.59 -7.51
CA GLY A 57 20.41 13.24 -7.88
C GLY A 57 19.21 12.28 -7.94
N HIS A 58 19.28 11.11 -7.31
CA HIS A 58 18.22 10.10 -7.30
C HIS A 58 17.45 10.09 -5.99
N MET A 59 16.14 9.79 -6.06
CA MET A 59 15.33 9.44 -4.90
C MET A 59 15.81 8.13 -4.29
N THR A 60 15.75 8.02 -2.96
CA THR A 60 16.07 6.81 -2.21
C THR A 60 14.86 6.32 -1.43
N PRO A 61 14.71 4.99 -1.20
CA PRO A 61 13.63 4.45 -0.38
C PRO A 61 13.75 4.93 1.07
N ASP A 62 12.60 5.19 1.70
CA ASP A 62 12.50 5.49 3.13
C ASP A 62 12.37 4.22 3.98
N ASP A 63 12.06 4.39 5.29
CA ASP A 63 11.82 3.33 6.26
C ASP A 63 10.41 2.68 6.17
N ALA A 64 9.73 2.75 5.02
CA ALA A 64 8.47 2.03 4.83
C ALA A 64 8.67 0.52 4.97
N ALA A 65 7.64 -0.19 5.47
CA ALA A 65 7.73 -1.62 5.75
C ALA A 65 8.23 -2.45 4.55
N ASN A 66 7.68 -2.19 3.35
CA ASN A 66 8.07 -2.91 2.14
C ASN A 66 9.54 -2.64 1.73
N ASN A 67 10.04 -1.44 1.97
CA ASN A 67 11.45 -1.10 1.75
C ASN A 67 12.35 -1.80 2.78
N ASN A 68 11.90 -1.89 4.05
CA ASN A 68 12.65 -2.47 5.16
C ASN A 68 12.66 -4.01 5.19
N PHE A 69 11.81 -4.69 4.42
CA PHE A 69 11.90 -6.15 4.29
C PHE A 69 13.22 -6.59 3.65
N ASP A 70 13.74 -5.80 2.74
CA ASP A 70 15.05 -6.01 2.09
C ASP A 70 15.57 -4.64 1.60
N PRO A 71 16.28 -3.89 2.47
CA PRO A 71 16.75 -2.54 2.15
C PRO A 71 17.70 -2.49 0.96
N GLU A 72 18.57 -3.48 0.81
CA GLU A 72 19.51 -3.55 -0.31
C GLU A 72 18.79 -3.72 -1.65
N SER A 73 17.76 -4.57 -1.69
CA SER A 73 16.92 -4.74 -2.86
C SER A 73 16.08 -3.50 -3.15
N ALA A 74 15.60 -2.82 -2.12
CA ALA A 74 14.87 -1.57 -2.27
C ALA A 74 15.75 -0.47 -2.88
N GLU A 75 16.96 -0.25 -2.35
CA GLU A 75 17.93 0.69 -2.89
C GLU A 75 18.27 0.36 -4.34
N PHE A 76 18.54 -0.91 -4.65
CA PHE A 76 18.84 -1.35 -6.02
C PHE A 76 17.68 -1.04 -6.98
N VAL A 77 16.43 -1.37 -6.62
CA VAL A 77 15.25 -1.17 -7.48
C VAL A 77 15.05 0.31 -7.77
N TYR A 78 15.10 1.17 -6.74
CA TYR A 78 14.94 2.62 -6.91
C TYR A 78 16.05 3.20 -7.81
N GLU A 79 17.30 2.88 -7.55
CA GLU A 79 18.45 3.34 -8.33
C GLU A 79 18.36 2.85 -9.77
N TRP A 80 18.05 1.55 -9.97
CA TRP A 80 18.00 0.96 -11.30
C TRP A 80 16.89 1.58 -12.16
N LEU A 81 15.69 1.77 -11.61
CA LEU A 81 14.56 2.35 -12.35
C LEU A 81 14.90 3.78 -12.83
N GLN A 82 15.47 4.60 -11.96
CA GLN A 82 15.86 5.96 -12.29
C GLN A 82 16.97 5.97 -13.35
N SER A 83 18.04 5.18 -13.17
CA SER A 83 19.13 5.08 -14.13
C SER A 83 18.71 4.56 -15.51
N GLN A 84 17.62 3.76 -15.58
CA GLN A 84 17.07 3.27 -16.85
C GLN A 84 15.95 4.17 -17.42
N ASN A 85 15.69 5.33 -16.81
CA ASN A 85 14.63 6.25 -17.19
C ASN A 85 13.25 5.58 -17.27
N ILE A 86 12.93 4.71 -16.29
CA ILE A 86 11.62 4.09 -16.14
C ILE A 86 10.83 4.87 -15.09
N PRO A 87 9.67 5.46 -15.44
CA PRO A 87 8.86 6.23 -14.51
C PRO A 87 8.45 5.40 -13.29
N MET A 88 8.58 5.98 -12.11
CA MET A 88 8.07 5.44 -10.86
C MET A 88 6.86 6.25 -10.38
N SER A 89 5.89 5.58 -9.78
CA SER A 89 4.83 6.17 -8.97
C SER A 89 4.92 5.55 -7.58
N VAL A 90 5.35 6.33 -6.59
CA VAL A 90 5.53 5.85 -5.23
C VAL A 90 4.35 6.33 -4.38
N LEU A 91 3.55 5.39 -3.86
CA LEU A 91 2.46 5.68 -2.93
C LEU A 91 2.96 5.44 -1.51
N THR A 92 2.86 6.48 -0.67
CA THR A 92 3.40 6.45 0.68
C THR A 92 2.32 6.10 1.72
N ARG A 93 2.76 5.82 2.95
CA ARG A 93 1.89 5.62 4.10
C ARG A 93 0.98 6.82 4.41
N ASN A 94 1.41 8.06 4.11
CA ASN A 94 0.60 9.25 4.36
C ASN A 94 -0.68 9.27 3.50
N ALA A 95 -0.60 8.82 2.25
CA ALA A 95 -1.77 8.63 1.40
C ALA A 95 -2.73 7.59 2.00
N ALA A 96 -2.20 6.46 2.49
CA ALA A 96 -3.02 5.44 3.13
C ALA A 96 -3.68 5.95 4.41
N TYR A 97 -2.97 6.73 5.23
CA TYR A 97 -3.53 7.33 6.45
C TYR A 97 -4.67 8.31 6.18
N ALA A 98 -4.66 8.99 5.05
CA ALA A 98 -5.74 9.88 4.63
C ALA A 98 -6.98 9.13 4.10
N CYS A 99 -6.86 7.83 3.79
CA CYS A 99 -7.93 7.00 3.23
C CYS A 99 -8.24 5.79 4.12
N LYS A 100 -8.67 6.05 5.36
CA LYS A 100 -9.01 5.00 6.33
C LYS A 100 -10.33 4.32 6.00
N PHE A 101 -10.41 3.03 6.29
CA PHE A 101 -11.63 2.23 6.23
C PHE A 101 -12.04 1.80 7.64
N ASP A 102 -13.29 1.99 7.98
CA ASP A 102 -13.86 1.59 9.28
C ASP A 102 -14.20 0.09 9.33
N ILE A 103 -14.61 -0.39 10.50
CA ILE A 103 -15.06 -1.77 10.68
C ILE A 103 -16.26 -2.09 9.78
N GLY A 104 -17.14 -1.13 9.52
CA GLY A 104 -18.32 -1.29 8.66
C GLY A 104 -17.95 -1.68 7.22
N PHE A 105 -16.78 -1.30 6.73
CA PHE A 105 -16.28 -1.77 5.44
C PHE A 105 -16.15 -3.30 5.43
N TYR A 106 -15.49 -3.90 6.44
CA TYR A 106 -15.29 -5.35 6.51
C TYR A 106 -16.60 -6.10 6.72
N GLU A 107 -17.50 -5.57 7.52
CA GLU A 107 -18.84 -6.14 7.68
C GLU A 107 -19.64 -6.10 6.37
N SER A 108 -19.43 -5.10 5.53
CA SER A 108 -20.06 -5.04 4.20
C SER A 108 -19.55 -6.13 3.25
N LEU A 109 -18.28 -6.55 3.37
CA LEU A 109 -17.72 -7.65 2.58
C LEU A 109 -18.37 -9.00 2.94
N VAL A 110 -18.70 -9.20 4.21
CA VAL A 110 -19.36 -10.44 4.68
C VAL A 110 -20.80 -10.54 4.16
N LYS A 111 -21.51 -9.41 4.03
CA LYS A 111 -22.88 -9.37 3.50
C LYS A 111 -23.00 -9.87 2.06
N SER A 112 -21.91 -9.94 1.32
CA SER A 112 -21.89 -10.51 -0.04
C SER A 112 -22.01 -12.04 -0.06
N ASP A 113 -22.08 -12.70 1.10
CA ASP A 113 -22.08 -14.16 1.32
C ASP A 113 -20.95 -14.89 0.57
N ASN A 114 -19.79 -14.26 0.50
CA ASN A 114 -18.62 -14.75 -0.22
C ASN A 114 -17.53 -15.18 0.77
N THR A 115 -16.95 -16.36 0.54
CA THR A 115 -15.88 -16.92 1.39
C THR A 115 -14.64 -16.00 1.43
N ILE A 116 -14.31 -15.36 0.32
CA ILE A 116 -13.17 -14.42 0.24
C ILE A 116 -13.46 -13.19 1.11
N GLY A 117 -14.67 -12.61 1.02
CA GLY A 117 -15.07 -11.46 1.83
C GLY A 117 -15.00 -11.77 3.33
N ARG A 118 -15.49 -12.94 3.75
CA ARG A 118 -15.32 -13.43 5.14
C ARG A 118 -13.85 -13.57 5.50
N GLY A 119 -13.04 -14.18 4.63
CA GLY A 119 -11.60 -14.37 4.86
C GLY A 119 -10.83 -13.05 5.02
N ILE A 120 -11.19 -12.00 4.27
CA ILE A 120 -10.58 -10.66 4.42
C ILE A 120 -10.89 -10.10 5.81
N ARG A 121 -12.17 -10.09 6.24
CA ARG A 121 -12.56 -9.63 7.58
C ARG A 121 -11.88 -10.43 8.68
N ASP A 122 -11.90 -11.75 8.60
CA ASP A 122 -11.41 -12.64 9.65
C ASP A 122 -9.88 -12.55 9.84
N ARG A 123 -9.15 -12.09 8.82
CA ARG A 123 -7.71 -11.83 8.91
C ARG A 123 -7.40 -10.42 9.41
N GLN A 124 -8.22 -9.44 9.07
CA GLN A 124 -7.95 -8.04 9.44
C GLN A 124 -8.02 -7.81 10.95
N ARG A 125 -9.00 -8.42 11.62
CA ARG A 125 -9.17 -8.25 13.06
C ARG A 125 -7.94 -8.71 13.85
N PRO A 126 -7.48 -9.97 13.76
CA PRO A 126 -6.29 -10.41 14.52
C PRO A 126 -5.03 -9.64 14.12
N ALA A 127 -4.89 -9.22 12.86
CA ALA A 127 -3.76 -8.41 12.43
C ALA A 127 -3.74 -7.04 13.15
N THR A 128 -4.90 -6.39 13.25
CA THR A 128 -5.03 -5.10 13.95
C THR A 128 -4.81 -5.25 15.45
N GLU A 129 -5.35 -6.32 16.07
CA GLU A 129 -5.14 -6.64 17.48
C GLU A 129 -3.65 -6.93 17.78
N HIS A 130 -2.98 -7.66 16.89
CA HIS A 130 -1.55 -7.91 17.01
C HIS A 130 -0.74 -6.61 16.92
N LEU A 131 -1.06 -5.76 15.95
CA LEU A 131 -0.39 -4.47 15.77
C LEU A 131 -0.58 -3.55 16.99
N TRP A 132 -1.78 -3.53 17.58
CA TRP A 132 -2.05 -2.80 18.82
C TRP A 132 -1.16 -3.30 19.97
N LYS A 133 -1.07 -4.62 20.15
CA LYS A 133 -0.21 -5.22 21.17
C LYS A 133 1.26 -4.88 20.95
N ALA A 134 1.73 -4.99 19.70
CA ALA A 134 3.10 -4.67 19.33
C ALA A 134 3.44 -3.18 19.55
N ALA A 135 2.52 -2.26 19.18
CA ALA A 135 2.70 -0.82 19.38
C ALA A 135 2.76 -0.41 20.87
N ASN A 136 2.14 -1.19 21.77
CA ASN A 136 2.18 -0.98 23.22
C ASN A 136 3.36 -1.68 23.91
N ALA A 137 4.05 -2.57 23.22
CA ALA A 137 5.15 -3.34 23.79
C ALA A 137 6.47 -2.51 23.82
N PRO A 138 7.36 -2.77 24.79
CA PRO A 138 8.68 -2.15 24.83
C PRO A 138 9.49 -2.41 23.56
N SER A 139 10.32 -1.43 23.17
CA SER A 139 11.29 -1.62 22.08
C SER A 139 12.19 -2.82 22.35
N GLY A 140 12.45 -3.64 21.33
CA GLY A 140 13.27 -4.85 21.42
C GLY A 140 12.61 -6.04 22.09
N SER A 141 11.35 -5.95 22.55
CA SER A 141 10.63 -7.11 23.10
C SER A 141 10.16 -8.05 21.99
N GLU A 142 9.98 -9.34 22.31
CA GLU A 142 9.44 -10.33 21.38
C GLU A 142 8.05 -9.94 20.87
N THR A 143 7.19 -9.39 21.73
CA THR A 143 5.84 -8.92 21.34
C THR A 143 5.89 -7.80 20.32
N ARG A 144 6.91 -6.94 20.36
CA ARG A 144 7.09 -5.87 19.38
C ARG A 144 7.57 -6.41 18.03
N GLY A 145 8.35 -7.49 18.04
CA GLY A 145 8.89 -8.09 16.81
C GLY A 145 9.70 -7.08 16.00
N THR A 146 9.44 -7.02 14.70
CA THR A 146 10.11 -6.11 13.74
C THR A 146 9.41 -4.77 13.56
N LEU A 147 8.42 -4.43 14.40
CA LEU A 147 7.70 -3.18 14.28
C LEU A 147 8.66 -1.99 14.51
N PRO A 148 8.77 -1.03 13.56
CA PRO A 148 9.68 0.11 13.67
C PRO A 148 9.47 0.92 14.96
N ASP A 149 10.54 1.51 15.49
CA ASP A 149 10.49 2.27 16.76
C ASP A 149 9.53 3.45 16.74
N ARG A 150 9.33 4.08 15.57
CA ARG A 150 8.32 5.14 15.40
C ARG A 150 6.88 4.66 15.60
N CYS A 151 6.60 3.37 15.43
CA CYS A 151 5.26 2.78 15.56
C CYS A 151 4.92 2.53 17.05
N THR A 152 4.87 3.59 17.84
CA THR A 152 4.55 3.58 19.27
C THR A 152 3.03 3.49 19.51
N ARG A 153 2.61 3.35 20.79
CA ARG A 153 1.21 3.53 21.19
C ARG A 153 0.64 4.86 20.65
N LYS A 154 1.39 5.96 20.81
CA LYS A 154 0.95 7.27 20.32
C LYS A 154 0.70 7.23 18.81
N TRP A 155 1.63 6.66 18.04
CA TRP A 155 1.44 6.49 16.61
C TRP A 155 0.17 5.69 16.27
N PHE A 156 -0.10 4.59 16.98
CA PHE A 156 -1.31 3.81 16.73
C PHE A 156 -2.58 4.61 17.04
N VAL A 157 -2.60 5.31 18.17
CA VAL A 157 -3.73 6.16 18.57
C VAL A 157 -3.97 7.26 17.53
N ASP A 158 -2.94 7.96 17.08
CA ASP A 158 -3.05 9.02 16.08
C ASP A 158 -3.52 8.47 14.71
N ALA A 159 -2.91 7.37 14.27
CA ALA A 159 -3.17 6.81 12.94
C ALA A 159 -4.50 6.05 12.86
N TYR A 160 -4.83 5.21 13.85
CA TYR A 160 -5.96 4.29 13.80
C TYR A 160 -7.20 4.77 14.55
N LEU A 161 -7.05 5.64 15.55
CA LEU A 161 -8.11 6.07 16.47
C LEU A 161 -8.35 7.60 16.45
N ASP A 162 -7.86 8.29 15.43
CA ASP A 162 -8.01 9.74 15.26
C ASP A 162 -7.55 10.57 16.49
N GLY A 163 -6.52 10.08 17.19
CA GLY A 163 -5.95 10.72 18.39
C GLY A 163 -6.72 10.43 19.69
N ILE A 164 -7.78 9.62 19.65
CA ILE A 164 -8.56 9.28 20.83
C ILE A 164 -7.93 8.07 21.53
N ASP A 165 -7.22 8.32 22.65
CA ASP A 165 -6.62 7.21 23.43
C ASP A 165 -7.69 6.43 24.16
N PRO A 166 -7.86 5.14 23.87
CA PRO A 166 -8.89 4.31 24.44
C PRO A 166 -8.61 3.88 25.90
N GLY A 167 -7.45 4.28 26.46
CA GLY A 167 -7.04 3.83 27.79
C GLY A 167 -6.65 2.35 27.82
N LYS A 168 -7.01 1.66 28.90
CA LYS A 168 -6.78 0.21 29.04
C LYS A 168 -7.96 -0.55 28.45
N ILE A 169 -7.84 -0.93 27.17
CA ILE A 169 -8.82 -1.78 26.50
C ILE A 169 -8.19 -3.10 26.08
N GLU A 170 -8.96 -4.16 26.19
CA GLU A 170 -8.56 -5.50 25.75
C GLU A 170 -8.94 -5.75 24.29
N ASN A 171 -10.07 -5.19 23.84
CA ASN A 171 -10.59 -5.39 22.49
C ASN A 171 -10.52 -4.09 21.67
N ILE A 172 -9.46 -3.94 20.89
CA ILE A 172 -9.29 -2.78 20.00
C ILE A 172 -10.30 -2.79 18.83
N TRP A 173 -10.91 -3.94 18.54
CA TRP A 173 -11.93 -4.11 17.50
C TRP A 173 -13.35 -3.85 18.02
N ASP A 174 -13.47 -2.98 19.00
CA ASP A 174 -14.77 -2.55 19.50
C ASP A 174 -15.37 -1.49 18.56
N PRO A 175 -16.62 -1.68 18.06
CA PRO A 175 -17.26 -0.72 17.16
C PRO A 175 -17.36 0.71 17.70
N THR A 176 -17.39 0.88 19.04
CA THR A 176 -17.45 2.19 19.67
C THR A 176 -16.17 3.01 19.52
N LEU A 177 -15.05 2.36 19.28
CA LEU A 177 -13.74 3.00 19.12
C LEU A 177 -13.53 3.63 17.74
N LYS A 178 -14.40 3.35 16.77
CA LYS A 178 -14.31 3.87 15.38
C LYS A 178 -12.93 3.66 14.76
N ILE A 179 -12.33 2.49 15.04
CA ILE A 179 -11.00 2.19 14.50
C ILE A 179 -10.98 2.29 12.98
N GLY A 180 -9.99 3.01 12.46
CA GLY A 180 -9.70 3.07 11.02
C GLY A 180 -8.60 2.09 10.67
N THR A 181 -8.69 1.47 9.50
CA THR A 181 -7.67 0.59 8.94
C THR A 181 -7.23 1.08 7.57
N PHE A 182 -6.09 0.61 7.09
CA PHE A 182 -5.50 1.10 5.86
C PHE A 182 -5.48 0.00 4.79
N GLN A 183 -5.81 0.39 3.57
CA GLN A 183 -5.80 -0.47 2.39
C GLN A 183 -4.65 -0.05 1.47
N TYR A 184 -3.42 -0.34 1.89
CA TYR A 184 -2.20 0.06 1.18
C TYR A 184 -2.16 -0.44 -0.26
N ASP A 185 -2.31 -1.74 -0.47
CA ASP A 185 -2.20 -2.38 -1.78
C ASP A 185 -3.35 -2.01 -2.72
N PRO A 186 -4.62 -2.01 -2.29
CA PRO A 186 -5.72 -1.50 -3.09
C PRO A 186 -5.55 -0.03 -3.50
N LEU A 187 -4.97 0.82 -2.65
CA LEU A 187 -4.66 2.21 -3.00
C LEU A 187 -3.60 2.31 -4.08
N ASN A 188 -2.54 1.50 -4.01
CA ASN A 188 -1.51 1.48 -5.05
C ASN A 188 -2.10 1.03 -6.40
N VAL A 189 -2.96 0.02 -6.42
CA VAL A 189 -3.71 -0.38 -7.63
C VAL A 189 -4.59 0.77 -8.12
N ALA A 190 -5.37 1.39 -7.23
CA ALA A 190 -6.26 2.50 -7.57
C ALA A 190 -5.49 3.68 -8.18
N SER A 191 -4.28 3.99 -7.72
CA SER A 191 -3.47 5.08 -8.27
C SER A 191 -3.11 4.87 -9.75
N MET A 192 -3.11 3.63 -10.22
CA MET A 192 -2.81 3.30 -11.62
C MET A 192 -4.06 3.24 -12.51
N VAL A 193 -5.22 2.81 -11.95
CA VAL A 193 -6.45 2.63 -12.74
C VAL A 193 -7.42 3.80 -12.62
N ARG A 194 -7.27 4.63 -11.58
CA ARG A 194 -8.09 5.81 -11.30
C ARG A 194 -7.20 7.02 -10.94
N PRO A 195 -6.24 7.39 -11.81
CA PRO A 195 -5.24 8.42 -11.51
C PRO A 195 -5.87 9.79 -11.20
N GLU A 196 -7.10 10.06 -11.67
CA GLU A 196 -7.84 11.30 -11.40
C GLU A 196 -8.26 11.47 -9.92
N LEU A 197 -8.22 10.41 -9.14
CA LEU A 197 -8.49 10.47 -7.68
C LEU A 197 -7.25 10.84 -6.85
N PHE A 198 -6.11 11.03 -7.50
CA PHE A 198 -4.82 11.32 -6.85
C PHE A 198 -4.21 12.63 -7.34
N VAL A 199 -3.45 13.28 -6.45
CA VAL A 199 -2.71 14.52 -6.74
C VAL A 199 -1.24 14.28 -6.38
N PRO A 200 -0.46 13.65 -7.29
CA PRO A 200 0.93 13.34 -6.99
C PRO A 200 1.82 14.59 -7.01
N THR A 201 2.80 14.62 -6.13
CA THR A 201 3.97 15.48 -6.30
C THR A 201 4.84 14.91 -7.41
N LYS A 202 5.17 15.75 -8.39
CA LYS A 202 6.00 15.38 -9.54
C LYS A 202 7.45 15.79 -9.30
N ILE A 203 8.37 14.91 -9.64
CA ILE A 203 9.79 15.18 -9.60
C ILE A 203 10.47 14.65 -10.86
N THR A 204 11.33 15.45 -11.45
CA THR A 204 12.13 15.02 -12.61
C THR A 204 13.52 14.61 -12.14
N VAL A 205 13.88 13.35 -12.40
CA VAL A 205 15.22 12.81 -12.19
C VAL A 205 15.78 12.48 -13.57
N ASP A 206 16.95 13.00 -13.87
CA ASP A 206 17.56 12.99 -15.21
C ASP A 206 16.58 13.55 -16.26
N LYS A 207 15.94 12.69 -17.03
CA LYS A 207 14.97 13.09 -18.08
C LYS A 207 13.59 12.51 -17.88
N THR A 208 13.35 11.89 -16.71
CA THR A 208 12.12 11.14 -16.44
C THR A 208 11.35 11.76 -15.30
N GLU A 209 10.06 12.02 -15.54
CA GLU A 209 9.13 12.42 -14.50
C GLU A 209 8.72 11.21 -13.66
N HIS A 210 8.92 11.31 -12.36
CA HIS A 210 8.43 10.38 -11.34
C HIS A 210 7.32 11.05 -10.53
N GLN A 211 6.54 10.25 -9.81
CA GLN A 211 5.42 10.70 -9.02
C GLN A 211 5.53 10.16 -7.59
N VAL A 212 5.25 11.00 -6.60
CA VAL A 212 5.12 10.59 -5.20
C VAL A 212 3.74 11.02 -4.70
N ILE A 213 2.96 10.07 -4.20
CA ILE A 213 1.60 10.27 -3.70
C ILE A 213 1.66 10.20 -2.18
N GLY A 214 1.26 11.28 -1.49
CA GLY A 214 1.31 11.37 -0.04
C GLY A 214 2.68 11.79 0.48
N LEU A 215 3.23 12.87 -0.04
CA LEU A 215 4.54 13.39 0.35
C LEU A 215 4.59 13.72 1.84
N SER A 216 3.55 14.40 2.35
CA SER A 216 3.46 14.80 3.75
C SER A 216 2.04 14.58 4.31
N SER A 217 1.87 14.72 5.63
CA SER A 217 0.55 14.63 6.27
C SER A 217 -0.41 15.74 5.82
N PRO A 218 0.01 17.01 5.62
CA PRO A 218 -0.84 18.06 5.04
C PRO A 218 -1.18 17.83 3.56
N GLU A 219 -0.32 17.10 2.84
CA GLU A 219 -0.47 16.82 1.41
C GLU A 219 -0.53 15.31 1.13
N PRO A 220 -1.66 14.64 1.45
CA PRO A 220 -1.76 13.19 1.33
C PRO A 220 -1.80 12.69 -0.11
N GLY A 221 -1.85 13.59 -1.09
CA GLY A 221 -1.86 13.24 -2.51
C GLY A 221 -3.17 12.58 -2.98
N ILE A 222 -4.27 12.79 -2.26
CA ILE A 222 -5.61 12.27 -2.55
C ILE A 222 -6.55 13.44 -2.80
N ALA A 223 -7.19 13.47 -3.97
CA ALA A 223 -8.10 14.55 -4.34
C ALA A 223 -9.38 14.58 -3.48
N ASN A 224 -9.95 13.40 -3.22
CA ASN A 224 -11.12 13.23 -2.36
C ASN A 224 -11.12 11.83 -1.73
N ALA A 225 -10.87 11.76 -0.43
CA ALA A 225 -10.76 10.48 0.29
C ALA A 225 -12.10 9.72 0.37
N ASP A 226 -13.25 10.41 0.44
CA ASP A 226 -14.56 9.77 0.48
C ASP A 226 -14.90 9.08 -0.85
N ASN A 227 -14.64 9.77 -1.96
CA ASN A 227 -14.82 9.20 -3.29
C ASN A 227 -13.89 8.00 -3.51
N LEU A 228 -12.64 8.11 -3.09
CA LEU A 228 -11.66 7.03 -3.22
C LEU A 228 -12.05 5.81 -2.38
N ARG A 229 -12.47 6.00 -1.11
CA ARG A 229 -12.98 4.91 -0.26
C ARG A 229 -14.19 4.23 -0.89
N LYS A 230 -15.12 5.03 -1.40
CA LYS A 230 -16.32 4.52 -2.07
C LYS A 230 -15.93 3.69 -3.30
N ASP A 231 -15.05 4.19 -4.15
CA ASP A 231 -14.60 3.52 -5.36
C ASP A 231 -13.94 2.17 -5.05
N ILE A 232 -12.98 2.15 -4.12
CA ILE A 232 -12.30 0.92 -3.71
C ILE A 232 -13.30 -0.09 -3.13
N ARG A 233 -14.18 0.34 -2.22
CA ARG A 233 -15.19 -0.53 -1.61
C ARG A 233 -16.12 -1.14 -2.66
N ASP A 234 -16.65 -0.30 -3.54
CA ASP A 234 -17.63 -0.74 -4.54
C ASP A 234 -16.98 -1.72 -5.54
N ASN A 235 -15.74 -1.48 -5.95
CA ASN A 235 -14.99 -2.40 -6.81
C ASN A 235 -14.73 -3.75 -6.15
N ILE A 236 -14.31 -3.78 -4.87
CA ILE A 236 -14.11 -5.03 -4.14
C ILE A 236 -15.43 -5.78 -3.99
N ILE A 237 -16.51 -5.13 -3.56
CA ILE A 237 -17.82 -5.76 -3.40
C ILE A 237 -18.33 -6.31 -4.74
N ASN A 238 -18.18 -5.56 -5.83
CA ASN A 238 -18.61 -6.03 -7.15
C ASN A 238 -17.79 -7.24 -7.63
N ALA A 239 -16.48 -7.25 -7.41
CA ALA A 239 -15.63 -8.39 -7.71
C ALA A 239 -16.05 -9.64 -6.90
N LEU A 240 -16.35 -9.49 -5.61
CA LEU A 240 -16.82 -10.58 -4.76
C LEU A 240 -18.15 -11.17 -5.26
N LYS A 241 -19.09 -10.33 -5.72
CA LYS A 241 -20.37 -10.80 -6.28
C LYS A 241 -20.18 -11.58 -7.58
N LEU A 242 -19.26 -11.15 -8.45
CA LEU A 242 -18.96 -11.86 -9.70
C LEU A 242 -18.41 -13.27 -9.46
N VAL A 243 -17.52 -13.42 -8.47
CA VAL A 243 -16.98 -14.74 -8.10
C VAL A 243 -18.08 -15.65 -7.54
N SER A 244 -18.96 -15.14 -6.67
CA SER A 244 -20.06 -15.92 -6.11
C SER A 244 -21.04 -16.44 -7.18
N SER A 245 -21.30 -15.65 -8.22
CA SER A 245 -22.18 -16.07 -9.33
C SER A 245 -21.57 -17.14 -10.24
N SER A 246 -20.26 -17.12 -10.45
CA SER A 246 -19.55 -18.13 -11.24
C SER A 246 -19.50 -19.49 -10.54
N ASP A 247 -19.35 -19.53 -9.22
CA ASP A 247 -19.35 -20.76 -8.43
C ASP A 247 -20.72 -21.46 -8.44
N GLN A 248 -21.81 -20.69 -8.47
CA GLN A 248 -23.17 -21.24 -8.59
C GLN A 248 -23.46 -21.85 -9.96
N GLN A 249 -22.92 -21.29 -11.05
CA GLN A 249 -23.09 -21.83 -12.40
C GLN A 249 -22.32 -23.13 -12.61
N ASN A 250 -21.15 -23.28 -12.02
CA ASN A 250 -20.37 -24.52 -12.15
C ASN A 250 -20.98 -25.71 -11.38
N ASN A 251 -21.67 -25.44 -10.25
CA ASN A 251 -22.35 -26.47 -9.47
C ASN A 251 -23.69 -26.97 -10.08
N THR A 252 -24.24 -26.24 -11.06
CA THR A 252 -25.49 -26.66 -11.77
C THR A 252 -25.24 -27.47 -13.02
N CYS A 253 -23.98 -27.64 -13.47
CA CYS A 253 -23.62 -28.47 -14.62
C CYS A 253 -23.24 -29.90 -14.26
N GLU A 254 -23.19 -30.29 -12.99
CA GLU A 254 -22.83 -31.65 -12.53
C GLU A 254 -24.03 -32.47 -12.02
N THR A 255 -25.24 -32.05 -12.29
CA THR A 255 -26.48 -32.84 -12.07
C THR A 255 -27.18 -33.10 -13.39
#